data_150501c3d9256521aa976e32b82b32fb
#
_entry.id   150501c3d9256521aa976e32b82b32fb
#
_cell.length_a   1.000
_cell.length_b   1.000
_cell.length_c   1.000
_cell.angle_alpha   90.00
_cell.angle_beta   90.00
_cell.angle_gamma   90.00
#
_symmetry.space_group_name_H-M   'P 1'
#
loop_
_entity.id
_entity.type
_entity.pdbx_description
1 polymer ?
#
loop_
_entity_poly.entity_id
_entity_poly.type
_entity_poly.pdbx_seq_one_letter_code
_entity_poly.pdbx_strand_id
1 'polypeptide(L)'
;NDNEQIFAGMTFVITGNVYHYANRNEVKEVIEQRGGKVAGSVSSKTNYLINNDVASTSGKNKKAKELGIPIISEDDFIAMLS
;
A
#
# COMPACT_ATOMS: atom_id res chain seq x y z
N ASN A 1 3.65 -10.74 -19.55
CA ASN A 1 4.85 -10.70 -18.75
C ASN A 1 4.46 -10.63 -17.27
N ASP A 2 4.92 -11.62 -16.50
CA ASP A 2 4.54 -11.76 -15.11
C ASP A 2 5.07 -10.64 -14.21
N ASN A 3 6.10 -9.94 -14.67
CA ASN A 3 6.76 -8.91 -13.88
C ASN A 3 6.58 -7.52 -14.47
N GLU A 4 5.37 -7.21 -14.91
CA GLU A 4 5.10 -5.86 -15.36
C GLU A 4 5.36 -4.86 -14.25
N GLN A 5 5.99 -3.76 -14.57
CA GLN A 5 6.38 -2.74 -13.60
C GLN A 5 5.25 -1.74 -13.40
N ILE A 6 4.06 -2.26 -13.03
CA ILE A 6 2.88 -1.42 -12.88
C ILE A 6 3.00 -0.43 -11.73
N PHE A 7 3.88 -0.71 -10.78
CA PHE A 7 4.12 0.16 -9.63
C PHE A 7 5.46 0.89 -9.71
N ALA A 8 6.09 0.92 -10.88
CA ALA A 8 7.38 1.60 -11.03
C ALA A 8 7.29 3.06 -10.58
N GLY A 9 8.20 3.46 -9.71
CA GLY A 9 8.24 4.82 -9.18
C GLY A 9 7.21 5.12 -8.11
N MET A 10 6.42 4.13 -7.70
CA MET A 10 5.40 4.33 -6.66
C MET A 10 5.89 3.82 -5.31
N THR A 11 5.45 4.50 -4.26
CA THR A 11 5.76 4.13 -2.87
C THR A 11 4.47 3.80 -2.14
N PHE A 12 4.47 2.67 -1.45
CA PHE A 12 3.33 2.19 -0.68
C PHE A 12 3.70 2.12 0.80
N VAL A 13 2.72 2.35 1.66
CA VAL A 13 2.85 2.08 3.09
C VAL A 13 1.76 1.09 3.46
N ILE A 14 2.12 0.06 4.23
CA ILE A 14 1.19 -0.98 4.65
C ILE A 14 0.99 -0.85 6.15
N THR A 15 -0.26 -0.75 6.58
CA THR A 15 -0.61 -0.68 8.00
C THR A 15 -1.85 -1.54 8.26
N GLY A 16 -2.04 -1.93 9.52
CA GLY A 16 -3.15 -2.77 9.89
C GLY A 16 -2.91 -4.23 9.56
N ASN A 17 -3.96 -5.04 9.65
CA ASN A 17 -3.90 -6.47 9.37
C ASN A 17 -4.17 -6.75 7.91
N VAL A 18 -3.51 -7.78 7.39
CA VAL A 18 -3.80 -8.28 6.04
C VAL A 18 -4.59 -9.57 6.15
N TYR A 19 -5.50 -9.80 5.22
CA TYR A 19 -6.40 -10.95 5.24
C TYR A 19 -6.23 -11.86 4.03
N HIS A 20 -5.85 -11.30 2.89
CA HIS A 20 -5.65 -12.06 1.66
C HIS A 20 -4.23 -12.62 1.52
N TYR A 21 -3.31 -12.11 2.32
CA TYR A 21 -1.93 -12.55 2.36
C TYR A 21 -1.62 -13.07 3.75
N ALA A 22 -0.61 -13.91 3.87
CA ALA A 22 -0.23 -14.47 5.16
C ALA A 22 0.29 -13.40 6.12
N ASN A 23 0.96 -12.38 5.56
CA ASN A 23 1.52 -11.29 6.37
C ASN A 23 1.83 -10.11 5.45
N ARG A 24 2.24 -9.00 6.07
CA ARG A 24 2.55 -7.78 5.32
C ARG A 24 3.77 -7.93 4.42
N ASN A 25 4.69 -8.82 4.78
CA ASN A 25 5.88 -9.06 3.94
C ASN A 25 5.50 -9.61 2.57
N GLU A 26 4.46 -10.44 2.49
CA GLU A 26 3.98 -10.94 1.19
C GLU A 26 3.47 -9.81 0.31
N VAL A 27 2.74 -8.88 0.91
CA VAL A 27 2.27 -7.70 0.17
C VAL A 27 3.45 -6.88 -0.33
N LYS A 28 4.45 -6.70 0.52
CA LYS A 28 5.67 -5.97 0.15
C LYS A 28 6.36 -6.63 -1.05
N GLU A 29 6.49 -7.95 -1.03
CA GLU A 29 7.11 -8.68 -2.13
C GLU A 29 6.37 -8.47 -3.45
N VAL A 30 5.04 -8.52 -3.40
CA VAL A 30 4.21 -8.31 -4.59
C VAL A 30 4.46 -6.91 -5.17
N ILE A 31 4.52 -5.91 -4.31
CA ILE A 31 4.77 -4.53 -4.73
C ILE A 31 6.17 -4.41 -5.36
N GLU A 32 7.17 -4.98 -4.71
CA GLU A 32 8.55 -4.88 -5.18
C GLU A 32 8.77 -5.61 -6.50
N GLN A 33 8.08 -6.74 -6.70
CA GLN A 33 8.14 -7.48 -7.95
C GLN A 33 7.61 -6.65 -9.13
N ARG A 34 6.76 -5.68 -8.84
CA ARG A 34 6.18 -4.82 -9.87
C ARG A 34 6.83 -3.44 -9.93
N GLY A 35 8.01 -3.31 -9.35
CA GLY A 35 8.80 -2.09 -9.43
C GLY A 35 8.52 -1.06 -8.36
N GLY A 36 7.58 -1.35 -7.46
CA GLY A 36 7.22 -0.44 -6.38
C GLY A 36 8.14 -0.53 -5.18
N LYS A 37 7.93 0.35 -4.21
CA LYS A 37 8.66 0.36 -2.96
C LYS A 37 7.69 0.38 -1.80
N VAL A 38 8.10 -0.17 -0.67
CA VAL A 38 7.32 -0.13 0.56
C VAL A 38 8.13 0.63 1.60
N ALA A 39 7.52 1.65 2.17
CA ALA A 39 8.14 2.47 3.22
C ALA A 39 7.51 2.14 4.58
N GLY A 40 8.24 2.44 5.64
CA GLY A 40 7.76 2.20 6.99
C GLY A 40 6.89 3.32 7.55
N SER A 41 6.82 4.45 6.87
CA SER A 41 6.04 5.59 7.34
C SER A 41 5.46 6.36 6.17
N VAL A 42 4.34 7.03 6.42
CA VAL A 42 3.67 7.85 5.43
C VAL A 42 4.42 9.18 5.28
N SER A 43 4.64 9.58 4.04
CA SER A 43 5.30 10.85 3.72
C SER A 43 4.70 11.43 2.45
N SER A 44 5.14 12.64 2.10
CA SER A 44 4.66 13.30 0.89
C SER A 44 5.00 12.52 -0.39
N LYS A 45 5.94 11.59 -0.30
CA LYS A 45 6.33 10.75 -1.43
C LYS A 45 5.53 9.46 -1.51
N THR A 46 4.70 9.15 -0.50
CA THR A 46 3.86 7.96 -0.50
C THR A 46 2.73 8.12 -1.53
N ASN A 47 2.53 7.11 -2.36
CA ASN A 47 1.48 7.13 -3.38
C ASN A 47 0.17 6.55 -2.85
N TYR A 48 0.25 5.49 -2.05
CA TYR A 48 -0.93 4.83 -1.49
C TYR A 48 -0.64 4.32 -0.09
N LEU A 49 -1.66 4.34 0.76
CA LEU A 49 -1.62 3.68 2.06
C LEU A 49 -2.57 2.48 2.01
N ILE A 50 -2.04 1.29 2.24
CA ILE A 50 -2.84 0.07 2.25
C ILE A 50 -3.26 -0.19 3.69
N ASN A 51 -4.56 -0.11 3.94
CA ASN A 51 -5.13 -0.36 5.26
C ASN A 51 -6.55 -0.88 5.08
N ASN A 52 -6.80 -2.11 5.53
CA ASN A 52 -8.13 -2.70 5.43
C ASN A 52 -9.18 -1.95 6.25
N ASP A 53 -8.75 -1.23 7.26
CA ASP A 53 -9.62 -0.33 8.01
C ASP A 53 -9.41 1.10 7.51
N VAL A 54 -10.06 1.44 6.40
CA VAL A 54 -9.88 2.75 5.76
C VAL A 54 -10.43 3.88 6.61
N ALA A 55 -11.29 3.58 7.57
CA ALA A 55 -11.86 4.56 8.48
C ALA A 55 -11.05 4.68 9.78
N SER A 56 -9.93 3.97 9.89
CA SER A 56 -9.09 4.00 11.08
C SER A 56 -8.61 5.40 11.42
N THR A 57 -8.50 5.69 12.71
CA THR A 57 -7.93 6.95 13.19
C THR A 57 -6.47 6.81 13.58
N SER A 58 -5.80 5.75 13.14
CA SER A 58 -4.39 5.54 13.41
C SER A 58 -3.55 6.71 12.87
N GLY A 59 -2.34 6.87 13.43
CA GLY A 59 -1.45 7.93 13.00
C GLY A 59 -1.14 7.91 11.51
N LYS A 60 -0.95 6.72 10.95
CA LYS A 60 -0.67 6.58 9.52
C LYS A 60 -1.86 7.00 8.67
N ASN A 61 -3.08 6.63 9.06
CA ASN A 61 -4.28 7.05 8.35
C ASN A 61 -4.45 8.57 8.39
N LYS A 62 -4.27 9.17 9.56
CA LYS A 62 -4.37 10.63 9.70
C LYS A 62 -3.34 11.31 8.81
N LYS A 63 -2.11 10.83 8.83
CA LYS A 63 -1.03 11.42 8.05
C LYS A 63 -1.35 11.35 6.56
N ALA A 64 -1.86 10.21 6.10
CA ALA A 64 -2.24 10.04 4.70
C ALA A 64 -3.32 11.04 4.30
N LYS A 65 -4.33 11.21 5.16
CA LYS A 65 -5.40 12.16 4.88
C LYS A 65 -4.88 13.59 4.82
N GLU A 66 -3.98 13.96 5.72
CA GLU A 66 -3.37 15.29 5.74
C GLU A 66 -2.59 15.58 4.47
N LEU A 67 -1.90 14.57 3.95
CA LEU A 67 -1.08 14.71 2.76
C LEU A 67 -1.85 14.46 1.46
N GLY A 68 -3.15 14.12 1.56
CA GLY A 68 -3.95 13.84 0.38
C GLY A 68 -3.62 12.50 -0.27
N ILE A 69 -3.06 11.56 0.49
CA ILE A 69 -2.67 10.24 -0.01
C ILE A 69 -3.89 9.32 0.03
N PRO A 70 -4.21 8.65 -1.09
CA PRO A 70 -5.33 7.70 -1.11
C PRO A 70 -5.09 6.54 -0.14
N ILE A 71 -6.12 6.20 0.64
CA ILE A 71 -6.11 5.04 1.51
C ILE A 71 -6.92 3.97 0.82
N ILE A 72 -6.30 2.83 0.57
CA ILE A 72 -6.95 1.72 -0.15
C ILE A 72 -6.95 0.48 0.73
N SER A 73 -7.95 -0.38 0.50
CA SER A 73 -8.02 -1.67 1.16
C SER A 73 -7.15 -2.68 0.43
N GLU A 74 -6.98 -3.85 1.05
CA GLU A 74 -6.29 -4.96 0.41
C GLU A 74 -7.01 -5.41 -0.86
N ASP A 75 -8.35 -5.41 -0.83
CA ASP A 75 -9.15 -5.73 -2.02
C ASP A 75 -8.87 -4.75 -3.16
N ASP A 76 -8.81 -3.47 -2.86
CA ASP A 76 -8.49 -2.45 -3.85
C ASP A 76 -7.09 -2.67 -4.42
N PHE A 77 -6.14 -3.00 -3.55
CA PHE A 77 -4.78 -3.29 -3.97
C PHE A 77 -4.73 -4.48 -4.94
N ILE A 78 -5.45 -5.56 -4.60
CA ILE A 78 -5.50 -6.76 -5.45
C ILE A 78 -6.10 -6.42 -6.81
N ALA A 79 -7.14 -5.58 -6.82
CA ALA A 79 -7.75 -5.14 -8.08
C ALA A 79 -6.74 -4.39 -8.97
N MET A 80 -5.80 -3.68 -8.36
CA MET A 80 -4.76 -2.97 -9.12
C MET A 80 -3.77 -3.92 -9.79
N LEU A 81 -3.70 -5.17 -9.33
CA LEU A 81 -2.80 -6.17 -9.90
C LEU A 81 -3.36 -6.81 -11.17
N SER A 82 -4.64 -6.63 -11.41
CA SER A 82 -5.34 -7.28 -12.54
C SER A 82 -5.21 -6.51 -13.82
#